data_bb581eb5c31b5abe99cd2e2ef631c43e
#
_entry.id   bb581eb5c31b5abe99cd2e2ef631c43e
#
_cell.length_a   1.000
_cell.length_b   1.000
_cell.length_c   1.000
_cell.angle_alpha   90.00
_cell.angle_beta   90.00
_cell.angle_gamma   90.00
#
_symmetry.space_group_name_H-M   'P 1'
#
loop_
_entity.id
_entity.type
_entity.pdbx_description
1 polymer ?
#
loop_
_entity_poly.entity_id
_entity_poly.type
_entity_poly.pdbx_seq_one_letter_code
_entity_poly.pdbx_strand_id
1 'polypeptide(L)'
;MSSPHARRRTPLPAPDRRKVLTKAVVRAARALELSQSRVAATLGVSDPTVSRMFAERYLLDPGRKEWELGALFVRLFRSLDSIVASDEKARAWLGAENRALGARPLDLLARAEGLILVLHYLDSARGRI
;
A
#
# COMPACT_ATOMS: atom_id res chain seq x y z
N MET A 1 -16.85 -47.23 3.17
CA MET A 1 -16.24 -47.09 2.75
C MET A 1 -15.83 -45.91 2.47
N SER A 2 -15.04 -45.60 2.62
CA SER A 2 -14.59 -44.49 2.55
C SER A 2 -14.39 -44.10 1.40
N SER A 3 -14.47 -43.46 1.13
CA SER A 3 -14.45 -43.06 0.16
C SER A 3 -13.44 -42.57 -0.30
N PRO A 4 -13.16 -42.86 -0.91
CA PRO A 4 -12.12 -42.54 -1.50
C PRO A 4 -11.95 -41.23 -1.80
N HIS A 5 -12.57 -40.89 -1.96
CA HIS A 5 -12.59 -39.74 -2.25
C HIS A 5 -12.19 -39.12 -1.53
N ALA A 6 -12.27 -39.64 -1.07
CA ALA A 6 -11.65 -39.15 -0.14
C ALA A 6 -10.51 -38.59 -0.71
N ARG A 7 -10.32 -38.70 -1.77
CA ARG A 7 -9.43 -38.13 -2.30
C ARG A 7 -9.54 -36.92 -2.17
N ARG A 8 -9.47 -36.31 -1.36
CA ARG A 8 -9.55 -35.12 -1.27
C ARG A 8 -8.50 -34.60 -1.97
N ARG A 9 -8.64 -33.81 -2.83
CA ARG A 9 -7.72 -33.09 -3.40
C ARG A 9 -7.02 -32.33 -2.41
N THR A 10 -5.74 -32.29 -2.34
CA THR A 10 -4.95 -31.39 -1.54
C THR A 10 -5.24 -29.97 -2.02
N PRO A 11 -5.76 -29.13 -1.17
CA PRO A 11 -6.01 -27.76 -1.59
C PRO A 11 -4.70 -27.09 -1.94
N LEU A 12 -4.73 -26.17 -2.89
CA LEU A 12 -3.57 -25.37 -3.20
C LEU A 12 -3.20 -24.55 -1.96
N PRO A 13 -1.92 -24.35 -1.71
CA PRO A 13 -1.50 -23.53 -0.58
C PRO A 13 -2.10 -22.13 -0.70
N ALA A 14 -2.53 -21.59 0.40
CA ALA A 14 -2.98 -20.21 0.42
C ALA A 14 -1.81 -19.31 0.03
N PRO A 15 -2.07 -18.21 -0.68
CA PRO A 15 -1.02 -17.25 -0.97
C PRO A 15 -0.36 -16.80 0.31
N ASP A 16 0.95 -16.60 0.30
CA ASP A 16 1.65 -16.06 1.44
C ASP A 16 1.26 -14.59 1.56
N ARG A 17 0.50 -14.26 2.59
CA ARG A 17 -0.03 -12.91 2.79
C ARG A 17 1.09 -11.88 2.87
N ARG A 18 2.23 -12.24 3.45
CA ARG A 18 3.35 -11.33 3.56
C ARG A 18 3.92 -10.99 2.18
N LYS A 19 4.03 -11.99 1.32
CA LYS A 19 4.50 -11.76 -0.05
C LYS A 19 3.51 -10.91 -0.83
N VAL A 20 2.23 -11.21 -0.71
CA VAL A 20 1.19 -10.48 -1.43
C VAL A 20 1.19 -9.01 -1.04
N LEU A 21 1.18 -8.71 0.25
CA LEU A 21 1.16 -7.32 0.69
C LEU A 21 2.46 -6.60 0.36
N THR A 22 3.61 -7.24 0.60
CA THR A 22 4.90 -6.62 0.32
C THR A 22 5.03 -6.27 -1.16
N LYS A 23 4.65 -7.19 -2.05
CA LYS A 23 4.66 -6.91 -3.49
C LYS A 23 3.73 -5.78 -3.86
N ALA A 24 2.55 -5.73 -3.25
CA ALA A 24 1.59 -4.67 -3.54
C ALA A 24 2.14 -3.31 -3.10
N VAL A 25 2.80 -3.24 -1.94
CA VAL A 25 3.43 -2.01 -1.46
C VAL A 25 4.53 -1.55 -2.42
N VAL A 26 5.41 -2.47 -2.81
CA VAL A 26 6.51 -2.15 -3.72
C VAL A 26 5.97 -1.67 -5.07
N ARG A 27 4.95 -2.35 -5.59
CA ARG A 27 4.36 -1.97 -6.86
C ARG A 27 3.72 -0.59 -6.80
N ALA A 28 2.97 -0.30 -5.73
CA ALA A 28 2.36 1.01 -5.54
C ALA A 28 3.41 2.10 -5.41
N ALA A 29 4.46 1.84 -4.63
CA ALA A 29 5.54 2.80 -4.45
C ALA A 29 6.24 3.12 -5.77
N ARG A 30 6.46 2.12 -6.62
CA ARG A 30 7.05 2.33 -7.93
C ARG A 30 6.12 3.10 -8.86
N ALA A 31 4.84 2.76 -8.88
CA ALA A 31 3.85 3.46 -9.70
C ALA A 31 3.79 4.95 -9.33
N LEU A 32 3.89 5.25 -8.04
CA LEU A 32 3.86 6.61 -7.53
C LEU A 32 5.23 7.28 -7.54
N GLU A 33 6.27 6.57 -7.96
CA GLU A 33 7.65 7.05 -8.00
C GLU A 33 8.12 7.64 -6.67
N LEU A 34 7.73 6.98 -5.58
CA LEU A 34 8.17 7.39 -4.25
C LEU A 34 9.60 6.96 -4.01
N SER A 35 10.37 7.85 -3.39
CA SER A 35 11.72 7.49 -2.96
C SER A 35 11.64 6.44 -1.86
N GLN A 36 12.71 5.65 -1.72
CA GLN A 36 12.75 4.65 -0.65
C GLN A 36 12.64 5.32 0.73
N SER A 37 13.20 6.51 0.90
CA SER A 37 13.06 7.25 2.14
C SER A 37 11.61 7.61 2.45
N ARG A 38 10.83 7.99 1.45
CA ARG A 38 9.41 8.28 1.66
C ARG A 38 8.64 7.02 2.01
N VAL A 39 8.94 5.92 1.35
CA VAL A 39 8.31 4.63 1.68
C VAL A 39 8.63 4.24 3.11
N ALA A 40 9.90 4.41 3.52
CA ALA A 40 10.33 4.10 4.88
C ALA A 40 9.55 4.93 5.90
N ALA A 41 9.40 6.22 5.65
CA ALA A 41 8.64 7.10 6.54
C ALA A 41 7.17 6.68 6.62
N THR A 42 6.56 6.36 5.48
CA THR A 42 5.15 5.94 5.42
C THR A 42 4.91 4.65 6.20
N LEU A 43 5.81 3.68 6.05
CA LEU A 43 5.66 2.38 6.71
C LEU A 43 6.19 2.35 8.14
N GLY A 44 6.94 3.37 8.54
CA GLY A 44 7.56 3.38 9.86
C GLY A 44 8.70 2.39 9.99
N VAL A 45 9.46 2.18 8.92
CA VAL A 45 10.60 1.27 8.91
C VAL A 45 11.85 2.04 8.48
N SER A 46 13.02 1.38 8.57
CA SER A 46 14.28 2.00 8.17
C SER A 46 14.46 1.98 6.66
N ASP A 47 15.30 2.88 6.15
CA ASP A 47 15.64 2.89 4.73
C ASP A 47 16.27 1.56 4.28
N PRO A 48 17.19 0.94 5.03
CA PRO A 48 17.70 -0.38 4.65
C PRO A 48 16.60 -1.45 4.56
N THR A 49 15.58 -1.39 5.41
CA THR A 49 14.47 -2.32 5.34
C THR A 49 13.72 -2.17 4.01
N VAL A 50 13.46 -0.93 3.59
CA VAL A 50 12.78 -0.68 2.31
C VAL A 50 13.66 -1.17 1.16
N SER A 51 14.95 -0.91 1.21
CA SER A 51 15.87 -1.40 0.19
C SER A 51 15.77 -2.92 0.04
N ARG A 52 15.73 -3.63 1.18
CA ARG A 52 15.57 -5.09 1.15
C ARG A 52 14.21 -5.52 0.63
N MET A 53 13.15 -4.76 0.93
CA MET A 53 11.83 -5.04 0.37
C MET A 53 11.85 -4.97 -1.15
N PHE A 54 12.47 -3.94 -1.70
CA PHE A 54 12.57 -3.75 -3.14
C PHE A 54 13.43 -4.82 -3.80
N ALA A 55 14.39 -5.36 -3.06
CA ALA A 55 15.26 -6.43 -3.53
C ALA A 55 14.69 -7.83 -3.24
N GLU A 56 13.44 -7.89 -2.76
CA GLU A 56 12.78 -9.15 -2.42
C GLU A 56 13.49 -9.95 -1.34
N ARG A 57 14.09 -9.24 -0.38
CA ARG A 57 14.78 -9.86 0.74
C ARG A 57 14.20 -9.50 2.10
N TYR A 58 13.05 -8.89 2.11
CA TYR A 58 12.34 -8.58 3.33
C TYR A 58 10.84 -8.62 3.05
N LEU A 59 10.10 -9.25 3.93
CA LEU A 59 8.64 -9.29 3.87
C LEU A 59 8.08 -8.56 5.08
N LEU A 60 7.04 -7.76 4.86
CA LEU A 60 6.36 -7.06 5.93
C LEU A 60 5.88 -8.04 6.99
N ASP A 61 6.02 -7.65 8.24
CA ASP A 61 5.73 -8.50 9.39
C ASP A 61 4.33 -8.23 9.93
N PRO A 62 3.41 -9.21 9.89
CA PRO A 62 2.05 -9.03 10.40
C PRO A 62 1.97 -8.65 11.88
N GLY A 63 3.02 -8.93 12.64
CA GLY A 63 3.08 -8.59 14.07
C GLY A 63 3.55 -7.17 14.36
N ARG A 64 3.84 -6.38 13.33
CA ARG A 64 4.38 -5.03 13.50
C ARG A 64 3.48 -4.00 12.84
N LYS A 65 3.65 -2.73 13.22
CA LYS A 65 2.85 -1.65 12.65
C LYS A 65 3.02 -1.51 11.16
N GLU A 66 4.15 -1.90 10.62
CA GLU A 66 4.41 -1.83 9.19
C GLU A 66 3.36 -2.61 8.39
N TRP A 67 2.75 -3.62 8.98
CA TRP A 67 1.71 -4.40 8.32
C TRP A 67 0.47 -3.55 8.06
N GLU A 68 -0.03 -2.89 9.11
CA GLU A 68 -1.21 -2.04 8.98
C GLU A 68 -0.93 -0.85 8.08
N LEU A 69 0.23 -0.22 8.26
CA LEU A 69 0.58 0.95 7.44
C LEU A 69 0.75 0.56 5.97
N GLY A 70 1.33 -0.60 5.71
CA GLY A 70 1.44 -1.11 4.35
C GLY A 70 0.08 -1.36 3.72
N ALA A 71 -0.84 -1.97 4.47
CA ALA A 71 -2.19 -2.22 3.98
C ALA A 71 -2.94 -0.92 3.70
N LEU A 72 -2.81 0.08 4.57
CA LEU A 72 -3.42 1.39 4.37
C LEU A 72 -2.83 2.10 3.15
N PHE A 73 -1.52 1.98 2.95
CA PHE A 73 -0.85 2.59 1.81
C PHE A 73 -1.35 1.98 0.49
N VAL A 74 -1.46 0.66 0.43
CA VAL A 74 -1.97 -0.02 -0.77
C VAL A 74 -3.42 0.39 -1.02
N ARG A 75 -4.22 0.46 0.04
CA ARG A 75 -5.61 0.89 -0.08
C ARG A 75 -5.71 2.32 -0.60
N LEU A 76 -4.83 3.20 -0.11
CA LEU A 76 -4.77 4.58 -0.58
C LEU A 76 -4.44 4.63 -2.08
N PHE A 77 -3.44 3.86 -2.50
CA PHE A 77 -3.08 3.81 -3.91
C PHE A 77 -4.26 3.35 -4.78
N ARG A 78 -4.94 2.30 -4.35
CA ARG A 78 -6.09 1.78 -5.09
C ARG A 78 -7.23 2.79 -5.17
N SER A 79 -7.48 3.49 -4.07
CA SER A 79 -8.52 4.51 -4.04
C SER A 79 -8.18 5.65 -4.99
N LEU A 80 -6.94 6.12 -4.95
CA LEU A 80 -6.46 7.18 -5.84
C LEU A 80 -6.52 6.74 -7.30
N ASP A 81 -6.01 5.55 -7.60
CA ASP A 81 -6.00 5.02 -8.95
C ASP A 81 -7.41 4.91 -9.53
N SER A 82 -8.39 4.53 -8.71
CA SER A 82 -9.77 4.41 -9.17
C SER A 82 -10.38 5.77 -9.55
N ILE A 83 -9.85 6.85 -9.00
CA ILE A 83 -10.36 8.19 -9.28
C ILE A 83 -9.67 8.79 -10.52
N VAL A 84 -8.33 8.67 -10.59
CA VAL A 84 -7.57 9.36 -11.65
C VAL A 84 -7.21 8.47 -12.83
N ALA A 85 -7.26 7.16 -12.64
CA ALA A 85 -7.12 6.15 -13.70
C ALA A 85 -5.76 6.14 -14.44
N SER A 86 -4.73 6.81 -13.91
CA SER A 86 -3.38 6.69 -14.48
C SER A 86 -2.35 7.00 -13.40
N ASP A 87 -1.20 6.36 -13.50
CA ASP A 87 -0.11 6.58 -12.55
C ASP A 87 0.42 8.01 -12.64
N GLU A 88 0.47 8.56 -13.84
CA GLU A 88 0.93 9.94 -14.04
C GLU A 88 0.03 10.92 -13.30
N LYS A 89 -1.29 10.77 -13.44
CA LYS A 89 -2.23 11.65 -12.74
C LYS A 89 -2.19 11.44 -11.24
N ALA A 90 -1.96 10.21 -10.78
CA ALA A 90 -1.82 9.92 -9.37
C ALA A 90 -0.60 10.65 -8.79
N ARG A 91 0.53 10.60 -9.49
CA ARG A 91 1.74 11.30 -9.06
C ARG A 91 1.51 12.81 -9.02
N ALA A 92 0.85 13.34 -10.03
CA ALA A 92 0.56 14.78 -10.10
C ALA A 92 -0.33 15.20 -8.92
N TRP A 93 -1.35 14.40 -8.61
CA TRP A 93 -2.25 14.72 -7.50
C TRP A 93 -1.52 14.71 -6.16
N LEU A 94 -0.68 13.71 -5.93
CA LEU A 94 0.07 13.63 -4.68
C LEU A 94 1.03 14.79 -4.51
N GLY A 95 1.63 15.27 -5.58
CA GLY A 95 2.65 16.32 -5.53
C GLY A 95 2.10 17.74 -5.54
N ALA A 96 0.81 17.92 -5.74
CA ALA A 96 0.21 19.25 -5.80
C ALA A 96 -0.36 19.67 -4.46
N GLU A 97 -0.32 20.97 -4.18
CA GLU A 97 -0.98 21.52 -2.99
C GLU A 97 -2.46 21.19 -3.04
N ASN A 98 -3.00 20.76 -1.92
CA ASN A 98 -4.40 20.39 -1.80
C ASN A 98 -5.04 21.25 -0.71
N ARG A 99 -5.97 22.10 -1.10
CA ARG A 99 -6.60 23.00 -0.15
C ARG A 99 -7.38 22.31 0.94
N ALA A 100 -8.12 21.28 0.56
CA ALA A 100 -8.94 20.55 1.52
C ALA A 100 -8.08 19.86 2.58
N LEU A 101 -6.88 19.41 2.21
CA LEU A 101 -5.97 18.74 3.13
C LEU A 101 -4.99 19.70 3.81
N GLY A 102 -4.86 20.92 3.29
CA GLY A 102 -3.95 21.91 3.86
C GLY A 102 -2.49 21.68 3.56
N ALA A 103 -2.15 20.79 2.65
CA ALA A 103 -0.76 20.42 2.32
C ALA A 103 -0.74 19.60 1.04
N ARG A 104 0.47 19.32 0.55
CA ARG A 104 0.60 18.31 -0.50
C ARG A 104 0.30 16.95 0.11
N PRO A 105 -0.56 16.13 -0.51
CA PRO A 105 -0.83 14.81 0.03
C PRO A 105 0.43 13.98 0.24
N LEU A 106 1.41 14.12 -0.66
CA LEU A 106 2.67 13.42 -0.58
C LEU A 106 3.36 13.62 0.77
N ASP A 107 3.36 14.84 1.29
CA ASP A 107 4.01 15.14 2.56
C ASP A 107 3.24 14.57 3.75
N LEU A 108 1.93 14.42 3.61
CA LEU A 108 1.12 13.85 4.68
C LEU A 108 1.34 12.36 4.87
N LEU A 109 1.82 11.67 3.83
CA LEU A 109 2.04 10.23 3.89
C LEU A 109 3.16 9.82 4.84
N ALA A 110 3.98 10.76 5.30
CA ALA A 110 5.10 10.48 6.19
C ALA A 110 4.66 10.11 7.62
N ARG A 111 3.40 10.30 7.94
CA ARG A 111 2.86 10.01 9.28
C ARG A 111 1.58 9.21 9.16
N ALA A 112 1.34 8.33 10.14
CA ALA A 112 0.16 7.48 10.15
C ALA A 112 -1.14 8.29 10.08
N GLU A 113 -1.26 9.35 10.88
CA GLU A 113 -2.46 10.16 10.87
C GLU A 113 -2.65 10.88 9.53
N GLY A 114 -1.57 11.29 8.88
CA GLY A 114 -1.64 11.91 7.56
C GLY A 114 -2.06 10.93 6.48
N LEU A 115 -1.53 9.71 6.54
CA LEU A 115 -1.91 8.64 5.62
C LEU A 115 -3.41 8.36 5.73
N ILE A 116 -3.92 8.27 6.95
CA ILE A 116 -5.34 8.01 7.19
C ILE A 116 -6.19 9.19 6.69
N LEU A 117 -5.73 10.41 6.93
CA LEU A 117 -6.43 11.61 6.47
C LEU A 117 -6.58 11.62 4.95
N VAL A 118 -5.49 11.34 4.23
CA VAL A 118 -5.51 11.30 2.77
C VAL A 118 -6.44 10.18 2.29
N LEU A 119 -6.36 9.02 2.92
CA LEU A 119 -7.21 7.89 2.56
C LEU A 119 -8.69 8.22 2.72
N HIS A 120 -9.07 8.82 3.84
CA HIS A 120 -10.46 9.21 4.08
C HIS A 120 -10.93 10.26 3.07
N TYR A 121 -10.05 11.20 2.73
CA TYR A 121 -10.38 12.18 1.70
C TYR A 121 -10.68 11.53 0.36
N LEU A 122 -9.83 10.58 -0.05
CA LEU A 122 -10.01 9.88 -1.30
C LEU A 122 -11.26 9.00 -1.28
N ASP A 123 -11.51 8.31 -0.19
CA ASP A 123 -12.70 7.48 -0.05
C ASP A 123 -13.97 8.34 -0.14
N SER A 124 -13.95 9.52 0.48
CA SER A 124 -15.08 10.44 0.43
C SER A 124 -15.30 10.98 -1.00
N ALA A 125 -14.21 11.33 -1.69
CA ALA A 125 -14.30 11.80 -3.06
C ALA A 125 -14.84 10.72 -3.99
N ARG A 126 -14.37 9.48 -3.80
CA ARG A 126 -14.83 8.36 -4.61
C ARG A 126 -16.31 8.05 -4.38
N GLY A 127 -16.76 8.18 -3.15
CA GLY A 127 -18.17 7.94 -2.79
C GLY A 127 -19.14 8.95 -3.35
N ARG A 128 -18.63 10.08 -3.87
CA ARG A 128 -19.49 11.12 -4.45
C ARG A 128 -19.71 10.99 -5.94
N ILE A 129 -19.10 10.03 -6.55
CA ILE A 129 -19.23 9.85 -8.01
C ILE A 129 -20.49 9.10 -8.38
#